data_c6cec1454e8c26befe7fb78ab63024f8
#
_entry.id   c6cec1454e8c26befe7fb78ab63024f8
#
_cell.length_a   1.000
_cell.length_b   1.000
_cell.length_c   1.000
_cell.angle_alpha   90.00
_cell.angle_beta   90.00
_cell.angle_gamma   90.00
#
_symmetry.space_group_name_H-M   'P 1'
#
loop_
_entity.id
_entity.type
_entity.pdbx_description
1 polymer ?
#
loop_
_entity_poly.entity_id
_entity_poly.type
_entity_poly.pdbx_seq_one_letter_code
_entity_poly.pdbx_strand_id
1 'polypeptide(L)'
;MPLFDEGEFLSPYGLRALSAYHRDHPYVLDVEGQESTIDYEPAESTTAMFGGNSNWRGPIWFPLNYLIVTTLEHYYQFFGDELTIEYPTGSGRKLNFDQITSDLRDRLISIFLVGPDGRRPCYGWVDKLQHDPAWQDNLLFNEYYHGDNAAGLGASHQTGWTGVIADLIRRRWGTVPSLGDVMADIGLMPARGTAAPSTPAPSTPAPAAQEDK
;
A
#
# COMPACT_ATOMS: atom_id res chain seq x y z
N MET A 1 4.49 1.17 14.95
CA MET A 1 4.11 -0.11 14.29
C MET A 1 4.98 -0.26 13.05
N PRO A 2 5.83 -1.29 12.93
CA PRO A 2 6.81 -1.39 11.83
C PRO A 2 6.21 -1.25 10.43
N LEU A 3 5.04 -1.88 10.19
CA LEU A 3 4.39 -1.86 8.87
C LEU A 3 4.15 -0.45 8.31
N PHE A 4 3.87 0.52 9.17
CA PHE A 4 3.56 1.90 8.80
C PHE A 4 4.66 2.89 9.19
N ASP A 5 5.86 2.39 9.43
CA ASP A 5 7.05 3.17 9.68
C ASP A 5 7.80 3.43 8.37
N GLU A 6 8.07 4.71 8.06
CA GLU A 6 8.74 5.10 6.82
C GLU A 6 10.22 4.69 6.80
N GLY A 7 10.85 4.55 7.97
CA GLY A 7 12.19 3.97 8.12
C GLY A 7 12.22 2.44 7.98
N GLU A 8 11.05 1.80 7.94
CA GLU A 8 10.92 0.36 7.81
C GLU A 8 10.16 -0.04 6.54
N PHE A 9 8.89 -0.46 6.67
CA PHE A 9 8.14 -1.02 5.54
C PHE A 9 7.45 0.04 4.68
N LEU A 10 7.05 1.20 5.23
CA LEU A 10 6.30 2.19 4.49
C LEU A 10 7.22 3.01 3.58
N SER A 11 7.16 2.75 2.29
CA SER A 11 7.85 3.52 1.24
C SER A 11 6.96 4.67 0.74
N PRO A 12 7.51 5.70 0.09
CA PRO A 12 6.73 6.68 -0.65
C PRO A 12 5.80 6.09 -1.70
N TYR A 13 6.02 4.84 -2.12
CA TYR A 13 5.35 4.18 -3.24
C TYR A 13 4.55 2.93 -2.85
N GLY A 14 4.45 2.60 -1.57
CA GLY A 14 3.75 1.41 -1.06
C GLY A 14 4.51 0.72 0.05
N LEU A 15 4.22 -0.56 0.29
CA LEU A 15 4.88 -1.34 1.33
C LEU A 15 5.99 -2.21 0.74
N ARG A 16 7.17 -2.13 1.34
CA ARG A 16 8.35 -2.93 1.01
C ARG A 16 8.16 -4.39 1.45
N ALA A 17 8.72 -5.33 0.70
CA ALA A 17 8.67 -6.76 1.03
C ALA A 17 9.57 -7.14 2.23
N LEU A 18 10.59 -6.33 2.52
CA LEU A 18 11.43 -6.41 3.71
C LEU A 18 11.63 -5.01 4.27
N SER A 19 11.77 -4.88 5.59
CA SER A 19 12.03 -3.61 6.25
C SER A 19 13.36 -3.01 5.79
N ALA A 20 13.36 -1.71 5.49
CA ALA A 20 14.57 -0.95 5.18
C ALA A 20 15.55 -0.87 6.37
N TYR A 21 15.09 -1.17 7.59
CA TYR A 21 15.93 -1.33 8.78
C TYR A 21 17.08 -2.32 8.56
N HIS A 22 16.85 -3.37 7.76
CA HIS A 22 17.86 -4.38 7.47
C HIS A 22 18.97 -3.92 6.51
N ARG A 23 18.92 -2.67 6.04
CA ARG A 23 20.04 -2.06 5.28
C ARG A 23 21.30 -1.95 6.15
N ASP A 24 21.12 -1.46 7.38
CA ASP A 24 22.19 -1.24 8.34
C ASP A 24 22.26 -2.30 9.45
N HIS A 25 21.24 -3.15 9.51
CA HIS A 25 21.07 -4.23 10.50
C HIS A 25 20.69 -5.53 9.80
N PRO A 26 21.58 -6.14 9.02
CA PRO A 26 21.30 -7.42 8.34
C PRO A 26 20.89 -8.49 9.35
N TYR A 27 19.94 -9.33 8.96
CA TYR A 27 19.62 -10.52 9.75
C TYR A 27 20.68 -11.58 9.48
N VAL A 28 21.31 -12.07 10.52
CA VAL A 28 22.37 -13.08 10.44
C VAL A 28 21.88 -14.35 11.10
N LEU A 29 21.97 -15.47 10.38
CA LEU A 29 21.65 -16.81 10.88
C LEU A 29 22.88 -17.69 10.76
N ASP A 30 23.32 -18.25 11.88
CA ASP A 30 24.34 -19.30 11.93
C ASP A 30 23.65 -20.67 12.06
N VAL A 31 23.96 -21.58 11.14
CA VAL A 31 23.52 -22.97 11.18
C VAL A 31 24.75 -23.86 11.09
N GLU A 32 25.07 -24.53 12.19
CA GLU A 32 26.22 -25.47 12.28
C GLU A 32 27.56 -24.85 11.85
N GLY A 33 27.78 -23.55 12.17
CA GLY A 33 28.98 -22.82 11.83
C GLY A 33 28.98 -22.25 10.39
N GLN A 34 27.89 -22.38 9.67
CA GLN A 34 27.68 -21.72 8.38
C GLN A 34 26.79 -20.48 8.57
N GLU A 35 27.36 -19.31 8.38
CA GLU A 35 26.66 -18.04 8.47
C GLU A 35 25.92 -17.73 7.16
N SER A 36 24.65 -17.32 7.27
CA SER A 36 23.81 -16.82 6.17
C SER A 36 23.23 -15.47 6.54
N THR A 37 23.23 -14.52 5.62
CA THR A 37 22.80 -13.14 5.88
C THR A 37 21.65 -12.75 4.96
N ILE A 38 20.65 -12.05 5.53
CA ILE A 38 19.58 -11.39 4.79
C ILE A 38 19.66 -9.90 5.10
N ASP A 39 19.81 -9.10 4.07
CA ASP A 39 19.88 -7.64 4.09
C ASP A 39 18.80 -7.02 3.21
N TYR A 40 18.58 -5.71 3.35
CA TYR A 40 17.65 -4.96 2.53
C TYR A 40 18.27 -4.67 1.16
N GLU A 41 17.66 -5.23 0.12
CA GLU A 41 17.99 -4.96 -1.28
C GLU A 41 16.75 -4.41 -2.01
N PRO A 42 16.63 -3.09 -2.20
CA PRO A 42 15.43 -2.49 -2.80
C PRO A 42 15.31 -2.68 -4.31
N ALA A 43 16.37 -3.16 -4.98
CA ALA A 43 16.46 -3.34 -6.43
C ALA A 43 16.38 -4.82 -6.83
N GLU A 44 16.98 -5.19 -7.96
CA GLU A 44 17.17 -6.58 -8.35
C GLU A 44 18.14 -7.29 -7.41
N SER A 45 17.96 -8.60 -7.24
CA SER A 45 18.79 -9.38 -6.34
C SER A 45 20.25 -9.40 -6.80
N THR A 46 21.18 -9.19 -5.87
CA THR A 46 22.61 -9.37 -6.09
C THR A 46 23.05 -10.82 -5.83
N THR A 47 22.16 -11.68 -5.35
CA THR A 47 22.40 -13.10 -5.05
C THR A 47 21.35 -13.98 -5.69
N ALA A 48 21.60 -15.29 -5.79
CA ALA A 48 20.64 -16.27 -6.29
C ALA A 48 19.66 -16.78 -5.20
N MET A 49 19.50 -16.07 -4.08
CA MET A 49 18.80 -16.56 -2.89
C MET A 49 17.36 -17.00 -3.16
N PHE A 50 16.60 -16.29 -3.99
CA PHE A 50 15.20 -16.61 -4.28
C PHE A 50 14.99 -17.18 -5.69
N GLY A 51 16.06 -17.62 -6.34
CA GLY A 51 16.03 -18.17 -7.68
C GLY A 51 15.89 -17.09 -8.76
N GLY A 52 16.91 -16.99 -9.65
CA GLY A 52 16.94 -15.99 -10.70
C GLY A 52 17.12 -14.55 -10.17
N ASN A 53 16.52 -13.60 -10.87
CA ASN A 53 16.60 -12.16 -10.57
C ASN A 53 15.42 -11.60 -9.76
N SER A 54 14.44 -12.42 -9.40
CA SER A 54 13.36 -12.00 -8.49
C SER A 54 13.91 -11.70 -7.09
N ASN A 55 13.51 -10.57 -6.52
CA ASN A 55 13.99 -10.13 -5.23
C ASN A 55 12.81 -9.87 -4.27
N TRP A 56 12.82 -10.55 -3.10
CA TRP A 56 11.83 -10.40 -2.04
C TRP A 56 12.39 -9.66 -0.81
N ARG A 57 13.57 -9.01 -0.95
CA ARG A 57 14.29 -8.38 0.14
C ARG A 57 14.21 -6.85 0.14
N GLY A 58 13.05 -6.30 -0.24
CA GLY A 58 12.83 -4.86 -0.19
C GLY A 58 11.96 -4.24 -1.26
N PRO A 59 11.85 -4.80 -2.48
CA PRO A 59 10.99 -4.24 -3.52
C PRO A 59 9.51 -4.19 -3.14
N ILE A 60 8.78 -3.38 -3.88
CA ILE A 60 7.32 -3.26 -3.79
C ILE A 60 6.72 -4.27 -4.77
N TRP A 61 5.92 -5.19 -4.23
CA TRP A 61 5.19 -6.21 -4.97
C TRP A 61 3.70 -5.87 -4.96
N PHE A 62 3.11 -5.62 -6.13
CA PHE A 62 1.71 -5.21 -6.23
C PHE A 62 0.72 -6.21 -5.63
N PRO A 63 0.79 -7.51 -5.89
CA PRO A 63 -0.18 -8.46 -5.32
C PRO A 63 -0.16 -8.49 -3.79
N LEU A 64 1.01 -8.39 -3.15
CA LEU A 64 1.09 -8.34 -1.69
C LEU A 64 0.50 -7.03 -1.15
N ASN A 65 0.84 -5.90 -1.75
CA ASN A 65 0.26 -4.61 -1.38
C ASN A 65 -1.25 -4.58 -1.58
N TYR A 66 -1.75 -5.15 -2.68
CA TYR A 66 -3.17 -5.29 -2.96
C TYR A 66 -3.90 -6.10 -1.88
N LEU A 67 -3.34 -7.25 -1.47
CA LEU A 67 -3.91 -8.08 -0.40
C LEU A 67 -3.92 -7.35 0.94
N ILE A 68 -2.85 -6.60 1.27
CA ILE A 68 -2.79 -5.82 2.51
C ILE A 68 -3.85 -4.70 2.49
N VAL A 69 -3.95 -3.93 1.41
CA VAL A 69 -4.99 -2.90 1.25
C VAL A 69 -6.38 -3.50 1.41
N THR A 70 -6.66 -4.62 0.74
CA THR A 70 -7.95 -5.31 0.86
C THR A 70 -8.23 -5.80 2.28
N THR A 71 -7.21 -6.32 2.97
CA THR A 71 -7.34 -6.75 4.37
C THR A 71 -7.67 -5.58 5.30
N LEU A 72 -7.00 -4.45 5.13
CA LEU A 72 -7.27 -3.25 5.92
C LEU A 72 -8.65 -2.66 5.63
N GLU A 73 -9.14 -2.74 4.39
CA GLU A 73 -10.52 -2.39 4.04
C GLU A 73 -11.54 -3.27 4.79
N HIS A 74 -11.27 -4.58 4.91
CA HIS A 74 -12.12 -5.48 5.71
C HIS A 74 -12.07 -5.13 7.21
N TYR A 75 -10.92 -4.73 7.74
CA TYR A 75 -10.85 -4.24 9.12
C TYR A 75 -11.68 -2.96 9.30
N TYR A 76 -11.63 -2.03 8.35
CA TYR A 76 -12.51 -0.86 8.40
C TYR A 76 -13.99 -1.23 8.37
N GLN A 77 -14.39 -2.22 7.54
CA GLN A 77 -15.78 -2.70 7.51
C GLN A 77 -16.24 -3.24 8.86
N PHE A 78 -15.34 -3.85 9.63
CA PHE A 78 -15.66 -4.42 10.95
C PHE A 78 -15.60 -3.38 12.08
N PHE A 79 -14.56 -2.57 12.11
CA PHE A 79 -14.29 -1.63 13.21
C PHE A 79 -14.82 -0.21 12.97
N GLY A 80 -15.10 0.17 11.72
CA GLY A 80 -15.51 1.52 11.36
C GLY A 80 -14.48 2.58 11.75
N ASP A 81 -15.00 3.72 12.23
CA ASP A 81 -14.18 4.84 12.67
C ASP A 81 -13.66 4.71 14.11
N GLU A 82 -14.14 3.70 14.87
CA GLU A 82 -13.77 3.53 16.27
C GLU A 82 -12.30 3.13 16.44
N LEU A 83 -11.77 2.31 15.52
CA LEU A 83 -10.39 1.87 15.57
C LEU A 83 -9.51 2.79 14.74
N THR A 84 -8.71 3.60 15.42
CA THR A 84 -7.68 4.44 14.80
C THR A 84 -6.29 4.04 15.27
N ILE A 85 -5.33 4.11 14.38
CA ILE A 85 -3.91 3.87 14.69
C ILE A 85 -3.07 5.05 14.23
N GLU A 86 -1.88 5.17 14.78
CA GLU A 86 -0.93 6.19 14.35
C GLU A 86 -0.38 5.86 12.95
N TYR A 87 -0.52 6.82 12.02
CA TYR A 87 -0.09 6.66 10.63
C TYR A 87 0.39 7.99 10.00
N PRO A 88 1.60 8.02 9.39
CA PRO A 88 2.69 7.06 9.59
C PRO A 88 3.12 6.94 11.06
N THR A 89 3.80 5.86 11.40
CA THR A 89 4.33 5.65 12.76
C THR A 89 5.26 6.81 13.15
N GLY A 90 5.09 7.36 14.34
CA GLY A 90 5.87 8.52 14.81
C GLY A 90 5.32 9.88 14.38
N SER A 91 4.25 9.93 13.58
CA SER A 91 3.66 11.19 13.08
C SER A 91 2.75 11.90 14.09
N GLY A 92 2.30 11.21 15.14
CA GLY A 92 1.27 11.69 16.06
C GLY A 92 -0.15 11.71 15.48
N ARG A 93 -0.34 11.41 14.19
CA ARG A 93 -1.65 11.44 13.52
C ARG A 93 -2.38 10.11 13.71
N LYS A 94 -3.63 10.16 14.15
CA LYS A 94 -4.51 8.99 14.27
C LYS A 94 -5.42 8.91 13.05
N LEU A 95 -5.35 7.80 12.31
CA LEU A 95 -6.17 7.53 11.13
C LEU A 95 -6.91 6.22 11.30
N ASN A 96 -8.14 6.14 10.75
CA ASN A 96 -8.85 4.89 10.60
C ASN A 96 -8.32 4.10 9.37
N PHE A 97 -8.75 2.87 9.21
CA PHE A 97 -8.22 2.02 8.13
C PHE A 97 -8.66 2.46 6.72
N ASP A 98 -9.79 3.18 6.56
CA ASP A 98 -10.18 3.74 5.26
C ASP A 98 -9.23 4.84 4.81
N GLN A 99 -8.85 5.72 5.73
CA GLN A 99 -7.86 6.78 5.47
C GLN A 99 -6.48 6.20 5.14
N ILE A 100 -6.07 5.14 5.86
CA ILE A 100 -4.79 4.46 5.62
C ILE A 100 -4.78 3.76 4.27
N THR A 101 -5.84 3.03 3.93
CA THR A 101 -5.94 2.35 2.63
C THR A 101 -6.01 3.33 1.46
N SER A 102 -6.62 4.50 1.67
CA SER A 102 -6.63 5.58 0.68
C SER A 102 -5.21 6.09 0.41
N ASP A 103 -4.40 6.34 1.45
CA ASP A 103 -2.99 6.75 1.29
C ASP A 103 -2.15 5.65 0.62
N LEU A 104 -2.31 4.39 1.03
CA LEU A 104 -1.58 3.28 0.41
C LEU A 104 -1.93 3.12 -1.07
N ARG A 105 -3.21 3.27 -1.46
CA ARG A 105 -3.62 3.29 -2.87
C ARG A 105 -2.98 4.44 -3.62
N ASP A 106 -2.98 5.65 -3.06
CA ASP A 106 -2.38 6.82 -3.68
C ASP A 106 -0.87 6.63 -3.89
N ARG A 107 -0.15 6.06 -2.92
CA ARG A 107 1.28 5.69 -3.06
C ARG A 107 1.50 4.70 -4.21
N LEU A 108 0.74 3.63 -4.30
CA LEU A 108 0.85 2.62 -5.35
C LEU A 108 0.50 3.19 -6.74
N ILE A 109 -0.53 4.02 -6.83
CA ILE A 109 -0.94 4.68 -8.08
C ILE A 109 0.12 5.67 -8.54
N SER A 110 0.78 6.38 -7.62
CA SER A 110 1.81 7.37 -7.95
C SER A 110 2.98 6.79 -8.73
N ILE A 111 3.24 5.48 -8.63
CA ILE A 111 4.25 4.76 -9.43
C ILE A 111 4.05 4.99 -10.93
N PHE A 112 2.80 5.12 -11.37
CA PHE A 112 2.43 5.24 -12.80
C PHE A 112 2.08 6.68 -13.20
N LEU A 113 2.01 7.62 -12.28
CA LEU A 113 1.71 9.02 -12.59
C LEU A 113 2.97 9.78 -12.96
N VAL A 114 2.81 10.82 -13.78
CA VAL A 114 3.89 11.77 -14.03
C VAL A 114 4.07 12.65 -12.80
N GLY A 115 5.27 12.60 -12.24
CA GLY A 115 5.64 13.40 -11.07
C GLY A 115 5.86 14.88 -11.41
N PRO A 116 6.10 15.72 -10.38
CA PRO A 116 6.37 17.15 -10.56
C PRO A 116 7.63 17.44 -11.40
N ASP A 117 8.55 16.48 -11.45
CA ASP A 117 9.77 16.51 -12.27
C ASP A 117 9.53 16.13 -13.74
N GLY A 118 8.29 15.84 -14.13
CA GLY A 118 7.91 15.43 -15.47
C GLY A 118 8.24 13.96 -15.78
N ARG A 119 8.65 13.16 -14.77
CA ARG A 119 9.03 11.76 -14.94
C ARG A 119 7.99 10.82 -14.32
N ARG A 120 7.89 9.60 -14.85
CA ARG A 120 7.12 8.50 -14.25
C ARG A 120 8.07 7.63 -13.42
N PRO A 121 7.79 7.38 -12.13
CA PRO A 121 8.64 6.52 -11.31
C PRO A 121 8.86 5.13 -11.92
N CYS A 122 7.81 4.49 -12.48
CA CYS A 122 7.91 3.15 -13.08
C CYS A 122 8.90 3.03 -14.24
N TYR A 123 9.23 4.12 -14.90
CA TYR A 123 10.21 4.13 -15.99
C TYR A 123 11.66 4.33 -15.49
N GLY A 124 11.83 4.64 -14.21
CA GLY A 124 13.14 4.83 -13.59
C GLY A 124 14.03 5.79 -14.38
N TRP A 125 15.25 5.36 -14.66
CA TRP A 125 16.25 6.14 -15.40
C TRP A 125 16.25 5.94 -16.91
N VAL A 126 15.29 5.17 -17.46
CA VAL A 126 15.24 4.86 -18.89
C VAL A 126 14.67 6.03 -19.67
N ASP A 127 15.51 6.93 -20.15
CA ASP A 127 15.12 8.17 -20.83
C ASP A 127 14.22 7.94 -22.04
N LYS A 128 14.41 6.86 -22.78
CA LYS A 128 13.53 6.52 -23.90
C LYS A 128 12.08 6.33 -23.45
N LEU A 129 11.84 5.63 -22.34
CA LEU A 129 10.49 5.41 -21.81
C LEU A 129 9.89 6.71 -21.25
N GLN A 130 10.75 7.60 -20.73
CA GLN A 130 10.30 8.89 -20.18
C GLN A 130 9.88 9.90 -21.24
N HIS A 131 10.55 9.92 -22.40
CA HIS A 131 10.47 11.06 -23.33
C HIS A 131 10.02 10.70 -24.74
N ASP A 132 10.06 9.43 -25.15
CA ASP A 132 9.58 9.01 -26.47
C ASP A 132 8.05 9.01 -26.49
N PRO A 133 7.41 9.79 -27.41
CA PRO A 133 5.96 9.88 -27.50
C PRO A 133 5.25 8.53 -27.66
N ALA A 134 5.92 7.52 -28.24
CA ALA A 134 5.37 6.19 -28.39
C ALA A 134 5.15 5.47 -27.04
N TRP A 135 5.83 5.92 -25.97
CA TRP A 135 5.73 5.32 -24.64
C TRP A 135 4.87 6.10 -23.65
N GLN A 136 4.41 7.30 -24.02
CA GLN A 136 3.59 8.11 -23.10
C GLN A 136 2.34 7.39 -22.62
N ASP A 137 1.67 6.68 -23.53
CA ASP A 137 0.41 5.97 -23.26
C ASP A 137 0.57 4.44 -23.21
N ASN A 138 1.79 3.94 -23.39
CA ASN A 138 2.10 2.51 -23.39
C ASN A 138 2.81 2.11 -22.10
N LEU A 139 2.08 2.11 -20.98
CA LEU A 139 2.63 1.75 -19.68
C LEU A 139 3.09 0.30 -19.62
N LEU A 140 4.26 0.09 -19.03
CA LEU A 140 4.77 -1.25 -18.71
C LEU A 140 4.33 -1.63 -17.28
N PHE A 141 3.90 -2.88 -17.13
CA PHE A 141 3.53 -3.47 -15.84
C PHE A 141 4.65 -4.41 -15.40
N ASN A 142 5.65 -3.85 -14.73
CA ASN A 142 6.80 -4.62 -14.28
C ASN A 142 6.42 -5.62 -13.19
N GLU A 143 7.22 -6.66 -13.03
CA GLU A 143 7.02 -7.74 -12.06
C GLU A 143 7.02 -7.20 -10.63
N TYR A 144 7.94 -6.28 -10.31
CA TYR A 144 8.03 -5.57 -9.04
C TYR A 144 8.69 -4.20 -9.25
N TYR A 145 8.73 -3.39 -8.19
CA TYR A 145 9.23 -2.02 -8.25
C TYR A 145 10.26 -1.78 -7.16
N HIS A 146 11.26 -0.97 -7.47
CA HIS A 146 12.30 -0.60 -6.54
C HIS A 146 11.70 -0.01 -5.24
N GLY A 147 12.13 -0.53 -4.07
CA GLY A 147 11.56 -0.19 -2.78
C GLY A 147 11.61 1.28 -2.39
N ASP A 148 12.57 2.06 -2.93
CA ASP A 148 12.78 3.46 -2.54
C ASP A 148 12.40 4.47 -3.63
N ASN A 149 12.48 4.13 -4.92
CA ASN A 149 12.25 5.07 -6.04
C ASN A 149 11.23 4.59 -7.07
N ALA A 150 10.65 3.39 -6.88
CA ALA A 150 9.62 2.80 -7.71
C ALA A 150 10.00 2.54 -9.18
N ALA A 151 11.28 2.51 -9.53
CA ALA A 151 11.70 2.06 -10.86
C ALA A 151 11.21 0.62 -11.09
N GLY A 152 10.62 0.35 -12.27
CA GLY A 152 10.14 -0.97 -12.65
C GLY A 152 11.30 -1.94 -12.85
N LEU A 153 11.17 -3.15 -12.31
CA LEU A 153 12.20 -4.19 -12.25
C LEU A 153 11.61 -5.56 -12.62
N GLY A 154 12.48 -6.53 -12.85
CA GLY A 154 12.10 -7.88 -13.24
C GLY A 154 11.48 -7.91 -14.63
N ALA A 155 10.57 -8.84 -14.89
CA ALA A 155 9.89 -8.96 -16.18
C ALA A 155 9.04 -7.72 -16.47
N SER A 156 9.16 -7.17 -17.69
CA SER A 156 8.64 -5.85 -18.03
C SER A 156 7.14 -5.81 -18.34
N HIS A 157 6.45 -6.94 -18.40
CA HIS A 157 5.03 -6.96 -18.78
C HIS A 157 4.24 -8.07 -18.09
N GLN A 158 3.86 -7.82 -16.84
CA GLN A 158 3.14 -8.74 -15.96
C GLN A 158 1.70 -8.22 -15.71
N THR A 159 0.88 -8.21 -16.77
CA THR A 159 -0.48 -7.64 -16.72
C THR A 159 -1.40 -8.35 -15.72
N GLY A 160 -1.28 -9.67 -15.56
CA GLY A 160 -2.05 -10.44 -14.59
C GLY A 160 -1.57 -10.26 -13.14
N TRP A 161 -0.40 -9.69 -12.94
CA TRP A 161 0.27 -9.52 -11.66
C TRP A 161 0.19 -8.08 -11.16
N THR A 162 0.77 -7.16 -11.92
CA THR A 162 0.80 -5.73 -11.60
C THR A 162 -0.44 -4.99 -12.11
N GLY A 163 -1.14 -5.56 -13.08
CA GLY A 163 -2.38 -5.00 -13.63
C GLY A 163 -3.52 -4.84 -12.61
N VAL A 164 -3.41 -5.42 -11.41
CA VAL A 164 -4.31 -5.14 -10.27
C VAL A 164 -4.36 -3.66 -9.89
N ILE A 165 -3.40 -2.84 -10.34
CA ILE A 165 -3.44 -1.38 -10.21
C ILE A 165 -4.72 -0.79 -10.79
N ALA A 166 -5.28 -1.35 -11.85
CA ALA A 166 -6.53 -0.90 -12.44
C ALA A 166 -7.71 -0.97 -11.45
N ASP A 167 -7.76 -2.02 -10.62
CA ASP A 167 -8.76 -2.12 -9.55
C ASP A 167 -8.51 -1.14 -8.41
N LEU A 168 -7.26 -0.88 -8.05
CA LEU A 168 -6.92 0.15 -7.05
C LEU A 168 -7.36 1.55 -7.50
N ILE A 169 -7.14 1.89 -8.78
CA ILE A 169 -7.62 3.13 -9.39
C ILE A 169 -9.15 3.20 -9.37
N ARG A 170 -9.81 2.12 -9.79
CA ARG A 170 -11.27 2.01 -9.77
C ARG A 170 -11.84 2.25 -8.37
N ARG A 171 -11.25 1.64 -7.34
CA ARG A 171 -11.69 1.82 -5.93
C ARG A 171 -11.40 3.21 -5.40
N ARG A 172 -10.38 3.89 -5.92
CA ARG A 172 -9.98 5.24 -5.45
C ARG A 172 -10.92 6.33 -5.94
N TRP A 173 -11.36 6.25 -7.21
CA TRP A 173 -12.13 7.32 -7.86
C TRP A 173 -13.45 6.84 -8.48
N GLY A 174 -13.69 5.54 -8.52
CA GLY A 174 -14.88 5.00 -9.16
C GLY A 174 -16.06 4.85 -8.21
N THR A 175 -17.26 4.92 -8.78
CA THR A 175 -18.52 4.54 -8.12
C THR A 175 -18.83 3.06 -8.28
N VAL A 176 -17.93 2.28 -8.88
CA VAL A 176 -18.13 0.85 -9.16
C VAL A 176 -17.95 0.04 -7.87
N PRO A 177 -18.79 -0.98 -7.63
CA PRO A 177 -18.72 -1.81 -6.44
C PRO A 177 -17.30 -2.37 -6.20
N SER A 178 -16.88 -2.46 -4.96
CA SER A 178 -15.60 -3.12 -4.61
C SER A 178 -15.70 -4.62 -4.94
N LEU A 179 -14.58 -5.30 -4.99
CA LEU A 179 -14.60 -6.77 -5.12
C LEU A 179 -15.44 -7.41 -4.01
N GLY A 180 -15.37 -6.86 -2.78
CA GLY A 180 -16.21 -7.29 -1.67
C GLY A 180 -17.71 -7.14 -1.94
N ASP A 181 -18.13 -6.04 -2.57
CA ASP A 181 -19.54 -5.83 -2.96
C ASP A 181 -19.96 -6.84 -4.03
N VAL A 182 -19.10 -7.07 -5.03
CA VAL A 182 -19.35 -8.09 -6.07
C VAL A 182 -19.43 -9.49 -5.47
N MET A 183 -18.52 -9.82 -4.54
CA MET A 183 -18.51 -11.12 -3.86
C MET A 183 -19.74 -11.31 -2.97
N ALA A 184 -20.23 -10.22 -2.35
CA ALA A 184 -21.48 -10.24 -1.59
C ALA A 184 -22.70 -10.45 -2.50
N ASP A 185 -22.75 -9.78 -3.65
CA ASP A 185 -23.84 -9.91 -4.62
C ASP A 185 -23.95 -11.33 -5.20
N ILE A 186 -22.83 -12.03 -5.37
CA ILE A 186 -22.80 -13.43 -5.82
C ILE A 186 -22.82 -14.44 -4.67
N GLY A 187 -23.06 -13.98 -3.43
CA GLY A 187 -23.26 -14.84 -2.25
C GLY A 187 -22.00 -15.52 -1.70
N LEU A 188 -20.82 -15.08 -2.10
CA LEU A 188 -19.54 -15.60 -1.60
C LEU A 188 -19.04 -14.88 -0.33
N MET A 189 -19.64 -13.72 0.01
CA MET A 189 -19.38 -12.97 1.24
C MET A 189 -20.68 -12.37 1.77
N PRO A 190 -20.80 -12.10 3.09
CA PRO A 190 -21.95 -11.39 3.61
C PRO A 190 -22.01 -9.97 3.03
N ALA A 191 -23.23 -9.51 2.68
CA ALA A 191 -23.42 -8.13 2.23
C ALA A 191 -22.94 -7.14 3.29
N ARG A 192 -22.36 -6.01 2.87
CA ARG A 192 -22.04 -4.91 3.78
C ARG A 192 -23.30 -4.51 4.52
N GLY A 193 -23.31 -4.63 5.83
CA GLY A 193 -24.35 -4.02 6.64
C GLY A 193 -24.38 -2.54 6.32
N THR A 194 -25.51 -2.02 5.85
CA THR A 194 -25.76 -0.58 5.87
C THR A 194 -25.63 -0.17 7.33
N ALA A 195 -24.60 0.63 7.67
CA ALA A 195 -24.51 1.21 9.00
C ALA A 195 -25.85 1.88 9.27
N ALA A 196 -26.55 1.41 10.29
CA ALA A 196 -27.80 2.06 10.70
C ALA A 196 -27.50 3.53 10.93
N PRO A 197 -28.33 4.46 10.44
CA PRO A 197 -28.10 5.87 10.70
C PRO A 197 -27.98 6.05 12.21
N SER A 198 -26.85 6.60 12.66
CA SER A 198 -26.59 6.88 14.06
C SER A 198 -27.74 7.74 14.59
N THR A 199 -28.54 7.18 15.48
CA THR A 199 -29.58 7.94 16.18
C THR A 199 -28.88 9.06 16.93
N PRO A 200 -29.21 10.33 16.71
CA PRO A 200 -28.57 11.41 17.44
C PRO A 200 -28.82 11.19 18.94
N ALA A 201 -27.75 11.26 19.74
CA ALA A 201 -27.86 11.17 21.18
C ALA A 201 -28.88 12.19 21.70
N PRO A 202 -29.73 11.83 22.67
CA PRO A 202 -30.69 12.75 23.22
C PRO A 202 -29.93 13.95 23.84
N SER A 203 -30.30 15.17 23.39
CA SER A 203 -29.75 16.41 23.90
C SER A 203 -30.02 16.50 25.40
N THR A 204 -28.96 16.57 26.20
CA THR A 204 -29.01 16.83 27.63
C THR A 204 -29.69 18.19 27.82
N PRO A 205 -30.77 18.31 28.61
CA PRO A 205 -31.37 19.61 28.87
C PRO A 205 -30.37 20.47 29.66
N ALA A 206 -30.28 21.75 29.28
CA ALA A 206 -29.47 22.74 29.94
C ALA A 206 -29.92 22.89 31.42
N PRO A 207 -28.99 23.09 32.38
CA PRO A 207 -29.32 23.31 33.76
C PRO A 207 -30.12 24.62 33.91
N ALA A 208 -31.24 24.54 34.63
CA ALA A 208 -32.07 25.69 34.94
C ALA A 208 -31.27 26.73 35.71
N ALA A 209 -31.39 28.00 35.31
CA ALA A 209 -30.86 29.14 36.02
C ALA A 209 -31.47 29.20 37.43
N GLN A 210 -30.64 29.20 38.46
CA GLN A 210 -31.06 29.52 39.80
C GLN A 210 -31.23 31.05 39.88
N GLU A 211 -32.46 31.47 40.13
CA GLU A 211 -32.77 32.84 40.53
C GLU A 211 -32.34 33.03 42.01
N ASP A 212 -31.37 33.88 42.24
CA ASP A 212 -31.04 34.38 43.57
C ASP A 212 -32.14 35.27 44.08
N LYS A 213 -32.58 34.95 45.31
CA LYS A 213 -33.31 35.86 46.21
C LYS A 213 -32.49 36.14 47.41
#